data_87f99f1d8ae9b8b9396f58e23d933cde
#
_entry.id   87f99f1d8ae9b8b9396f58e23d933cde
#
_cell.length_a   1.000
_cell.length_b   1.000
_cell.length_c   1.000
_cell.angle_alpha   90.00
_cell.angle_beta   90.00
_cell.angle_gamma   90.00
#
_symmetry.space_group_name_H-M   'P 1'
#
loop_
_entity.id
_entity.type
_entity.pdbx_description
1 polymer ?
#
loop_
_entity_poly.entity_id
_entity_poly.type
_entity_poly.pdbx_seq_one_letter_code
_entity_poly.pdbx_strand_id
1 'polypeptide(L)'
;MDLSEFGQLKEGNRLEMKAAQGRDGNGALPRSIWETLSAFANTSGGIIVLGAEELRDGTFNVVGIKKADKVLDDFWNAALSKDKVSARILKDEDATVEDVDGKKLVVIRVPWADRYTRPVFIDNDLFGGTFRRTHTGDHRCDREEVLSMVRDSDTSSQDAALAESAELGCINRGTVERYRRRFSERNENHVWSGLDDEEFLFNIGALDKDKSGVLKPTRAGLLMFGEDRWISREFPHYFLDYRQETSGETRWDDRFTSQPGDWTGNVYDFYVRVYNKLKAALKVPFRLDGVDRVDDTPAHEALREAIVNALTNANWFDRRGIVCVWRNEAITIENPGDFRMPLEEARKPGKSDPRNETIMKIFAMVEIGERAGSGMDKIFNGWEWADYAEPSYEVEYGPDRTTLTLPLVVSSSNSSTGRDEWTNRVDESGAVDARKRSILEYLVEHGAASRSEVAEAVGIGNSWASKLLSEMLEDGEIEAKGSTRDRKFWLKERS
;
A
#
# COMPACT_ATOMS: atom_id res chain seq x y z
N MET A 1 -23.93 -13.67 0.72
CA MET A 1 -23.53 -13.61 2.14
C MET A 1 -24.57 -14.41 2.88
N ASP A 2 -24.17 -15.41 3.59
CA ASP A 2 -25.11 -16.25 4.35
C ASP A 2 -25.59 -15.43 5.56
N LEU A 3 -26.90 -15.28 5.72
CA LEU A 3 -27.51 -14.49 6.78
C LEU A 3 -27.26 -15.06 8.18
N SER A 4 -26.81 -16.32 8.28
CA SER A 4 -26.32 -16.91 9.52
C SER A 4 -25.06 -16.21 10.06
N GLU A 5 -24.32 -15.49 9.22
CA GLU A 5 -23.17 -14.67 9.61
C GLU A 5 -23.59 -13.32 10.23
N PHE A 6 -24.82 -12.84 10.00
CA PHE A 6 -25.32 -11.57 10.57
C PHE A 6 -25.36 -11.57 12.10
N GLY A 7 -25.60 -12.71 12.75
CA GLY A 7 -25.60 -12.83 14.20
C GLY A 7 -24.23 -12.67 14.85
N GLN A 8 -23.15 -12.67 14.05
CA GLN A 8 -21.77 -12.51 14.54
C GLN A 8 -21.15 -11.17 14.13
N LEU A 9 -21.81 -10.39 13.25
CA LEU A 9 -21.34 -9.08 12.84
C LEU A 9 -21.69 -8.03 13.90
N LYS A 10 -20.70 -7.31 14.40
CA LYS A 10 -20.92 -6.09 15.19
C LYS A 10 -20.91 -4.88 14.26
N GLU A 11 -21.69 -3.85 14.57
CA GLU A 11 -21.49 -2.55 13.94
C GLU A 11 -20.01 -2.18 14.03
N GLY A 12 -19.43 -1.85 12.90
CA GLY A 12 -18.01 -1.56 12.77
C GLY A 12 -17.76 -0.59 11.63
N ASN A 13 -16.52 -0.42 11.27
CA ASN A 13 -16.13 0.53 10.22
C ASN A 13 -16.78 0.26 8.85
N ARG A 14 -17.35 -0.93 8.62
CA ARG A 14 -17.93 -1.35 7.32
C ARG A 14 -19.39 -1.83 7.39
N LEU A 15 -20.06 -1.70 8.52
CA LEU A 15 -21.46 -2.10 8.69
C LEU A 15 -22.24 -1.02 9.40
N GLU A 16 -23.39 -0.68 8.87
CA GLU A 16 -24.35 0.26 9.48
C GLU A 16 -25.75 -0.33 9.42
N MET A 17 -26.46 -0.29 10.53
CA MET A 17 -27.84 -0.78 10.62
C MET A 17 -28.81 0.34 10.97
N LYS A 18 -29.98 0.32 10.32
CA LYS A 18 -31.02 1.31 10.56
C LYS A 18 -32.40 0.63 10.55
N ALA A 19 -33.19 0.84 11.59
CA ALA A 19 -34.53 0.24 11.72
C ALA A 19 -35.46 0.60 10.52
N ALA A 20 -35.32 1.80 9.96
CA ALA A 20 -36.02 2.28 8.75
C ALA A 20 -37.55 2.07 8.75
N GLN A 21 -38.22 2.06 9.92
CA GLN A 21 -39.65 1.78 10.09
C GLN A 21 -40.56 2.88 9.51
N GLY A 22 -40.06 4.12 9.44
CA GLY A 22 -40.90 5.27 9.13
C GLY A 22 -41.86 5.63 10.27
N ARG A 23 -42.64 6.70 10.09
CA ARG A 23 -43.62 7.17 11.10
C ARG A 23 -44.87 6.29 11.17
N ASP A 24 -45.20 5.62 10.08
CA ASP A 24 -46.40 4.80 9.93
C ASP A 24 -46.13 3.27 10.10
N GLY A 25 -44.87 2.91 10.38
CA GLY A 25 -44.44 1.51 10.51
C GLY A 25 -44.44 0.72 9.20
N ASN A 26 -44.57 1.37 8.04
CA ASN A 26 -44.58 0.72 6.74
C ASN A 26 -43.18 0.66 6.09
N GLY A 27 -42.26 1.44 6.58
CA GLY A 27 -40.90 1.63 6.08
C GLY A 27 -40.71 2.99 5.41
N ALA A 28 -39.58 3.62 5.72
CA ALA A 28 -39.16 4.86 5.08
C ALA A 28 -37.62 4.95 5.04
N LEU A 29 -37.12 5.57 4.01
CA LEU A 29 -35.69 5.79 3.85
C LEU A 29 -35.16 6.81 4.90
N PRO A 30 -34.25 6.41 5.78
CA PRO A 30 -33.68 7.34 6.76
C PRO A 30 -32.85 8.44 6.07
N ARG A 31 -32.98 9.69 6.53
CA ARG A 31 -32.20 10.81 5.94
C ARG A 31 -30.71 10.62 6.06
N SER A 32 -30.23 10.06 7.17
CA SER A 32 -28.82 9.81 7.43
C SER A 32 -28.18 8.71 6.56
N ILE A 33 -28.97 8.01 5.72
CA ILE A 33 -28.40 6.99 4.81
C ILE A 33 -27.42 7.61 3.82
N TRP A 34 -27.64 8.86 3.42
CA TRP A 34 -26.81 9.54 2.42
C TRP A 34 -25.45 9.94 2.97
N GLU A 35 -25.41 10.35 4.26
CA GLU A 35 -24.15 10.60 4.98
C GLU A 35 -23.34 9.32 5.08
N THR A 36 -23.96 8.21 5.45
CA THR A 36 -23.35 6.88 5.51
C THR A 36 -22.86 6.40 4.13
N LEU A 37 -23.67 6.61 3.08
CA LEU A 37 -23.27 6.27 1.71
C LEU A 37 -22.00 7.04 1.28
N SER A 38 -21.99 8.36 1.50
CA SER A 38 -20.82 9.20 1.25
C SER A 38 -19.62 8.72 2.08
N ALA A 39 -19.82 8.45 3.37
CA ALA A 39 -18.77 8.02 4.28
C ALA A 39 -18.14 6.69 3.85
N PHE A 40 -18.95 5.69 3.53
CA PHE A 40 -18.45 4.39 3.04
C PHE A 40 -17.72 4.52 1.70
N ALA A 41 -18.30 5.25 0.75
CA ALA A 41 -17.69 5.46 -0.56
C ALA A 41 -16.30 6.13 -0.46
N ASN A 42 -16.12 7.07 0.46
CA ASN A 42 -14.89 7.83 0.64
C ASN A 42 -13.86 7.16 1.58
N THR A 43 -14.22 6.05 2.26
CA THR A 43 -13.31 5.42 3.24
C THR A 43 -12.84 4.03 2.80
N SER A 44 -13.69 3.02 2.88
CA SER A 44 -13.30 1.62 2.59
C SER A 44 -14.46 0.77 2.08
N GLY A 45 -15.54 1.41 1.62
CA GLY A 45 -16.78 0.73 1.33
C GLY A 45 -17.49 0.21 2.59
N GLY A 46 -18.66 -0.41 2.41
CA GLY A 46 -19.40 -0.97 3.53
C GLY A 46 -20.78 -1.48 3.15
N ILE A 47 -21.51 -1.96 4.14
CA ILE A 47 -22.86 -2.50 3.99
C ILE A 47 -23.81 -1.69 4.86
N ILE A 48 -24.90 -1.22 4.27
CA ILE A 48 -26.00 -0.60 4.99
C ILE A 48 -27.17 -1.56 4.99
N VAL A 49 -27.68 -1.88 6.18
CA VAL A 49 -28.85 -2.76 6.36
C VAL A 49 -30.02 -1.95 6.91
N LEU A 50 -31.10 -1.86 6.15
CA LEU A 50 -32.33 -1.24 6.58
C LEU A 50 -33.33 -2.31 7.03
N GLY A 51 -34.00 -2.10 8.14
CA GLY A 51 -34.91 -3.04 8.79
C GLY A 51 -34.28 -3.84 9.93
N ALA A 52 -33.07 -3.50 10.34
CA ALA A 52 -32.40 -4.01 11.52
C ALA A 52 -31.93 -2.85 12.41
N GLU A 53 -31.75 -3.12 13.69
CA GLU A 53 -31.23 -2.16 14.67
C GLU A 53 -30.25 -2.85 15.62
N GLU A 54 -29.21 -2.15 16.02
CA GLU A 54 -28.30 -2.59 17.06
C GLU A 54 -28.91 -2.36 18.44
N LEU A 55 -28.85 -3.39 19.28
CA LEU A 55 -29.28 -3.33 20.67
C LEU A 55 -28.12 -2.88 21.58
N ARG A 56 -28.45 -2.42 22.80
CA ARG A 56 -27.46 -1.90 23.77
C ARG A 56 -26.37 -2.88 24.18
N ASP A 57 -26.60 -4.17 23.99
CA ASP A 57 -25.65 -5.25 24.27
C ASP A 57 -24.75 -5.60 23.06
N GLY A 58 -24.88 -4.85 21.94
CA GLY A 58 -24.16 -5.11 20.70
C GLY A 58 -24.70 -6.26 19.87
N THR A 59 -25.89 -6.78 20.21
CA THR A 59 -26.62 -7.73 19.38
C THR A 59 -27.55 -7.02 18.41
N PHE A 60 -28.04 -7.72 17.40
CA PHE A 60 -28.90 -7.14 16.36
C PHE A 60 -30.33 -7.67 16.49
N ASN A 61 -31.29 -6.76 16.32
CA ASN A 61 -32.69 -7.08 16.23
C ASN A 61 -33.17 -6.85 14.79
N VAL A 62 -33.64 -7.91 14.15
CA VAL A 62 -34.28 -7.79 12.82
C VAL A 62 -35.72 -7.34 13.04
N VAL A 63 -36.00 -6.09 12.70
CA VAL A 63 -37.33 -5.48 12.80
C VAL A 63 -38.15 -5.79 11.55
N GLY A 64 -37.53 -5.74 10.38
CA GLY A 64 -38.12 -5.93 9.07
C GLY A 64 -38.80 -4.66 8.54
N ILE A 65 -39.07 -4.58 7.24
CA ILE A 65 -39.73 -3.48 6.54
C ILE A 65 -40.94 -4.01 5.79
N LYS A 66 -42.14 -3.54 6.09
CA LYS A 66 -43.39 -4.01 5.44
C LYS A 66 -43.41 -3.74 3.94
N LYS A 67 -42.95 -2.55 3.52
CA LYS A 67 -42.90 -2.13 2.11
C LYS A 67 -41.46 -1.97 1.62
N ALA A 68 -40.65 -3.04 1.79
CA ALA A 68 -39.23 -3.04 1.47
C ALA A 68 -38.95 -2.68 0.00
N ASP A 69 -39.75 -3.24 -0.93
CA ASP A 69 -39.64 -2.96 -2.35
C ASP A 69 -39.79 -1.44 -2.66
N LYS A 70 -40.76 -0.77 -2.01
CA LYS A 70 -40.93 0.66 -2.14
C LYS A 70 -39.73 1.44 -1.57
N VAL A 71 -39.19 1.02 -0.42
CA VAL A 71 -38.01 1.68 0.17
C VAL A 71 -36.80 1.54 -0.75
N LEU A 72 -36.65 0.40 -1.39
CA LEU A 72 -35.60 0.18 -2.40
C LEU A 72 -35.79 1.07 -3.64
N ASP A 73 -37.04 1.20 -4.14
CA ASP A 73 -37.35 2.10 -5.27
C ASP A 73 -37.06 3.58 -4.90
N ASP A 74 -37.48 4.01 -3.70
CA ASP A 74 -37.23 5.36 -3.19
C ASP A 74 -35.71 5.62 -3.04
N PHE A 75 -34.93 4.60 -2.62
CA PHE A 75 -33.47 4.67 -2.54
C PHE A 75 -32.86 4.86 -3.93
N TRP A 76 -33.22 4.02 -4.91
CA TRP A 76 -32.68 4.10 -6.27
C TRP A 76 -33.03 5.42 -6.95
N ASN A 77 -34.26 5.89 -6.83
CA ASN A 77 -34.68 7.18 -7.38
C ASN A 77 -33.84 8.35 -6.85
N ALA A 78 -33.50 8.31 -5.57
CA ALA A 78 -32.65 9.36 -4.96
C ALA A 78 -31.16 9.14 -5.28
N ALA A 79 -30.64 7.91 -5.21
CA ALA A 79 -29.23 7.61 -5.47
C ALA A 79 -28.79 7.91 -6.91
N LEU A 80 -29.72 7.81 -7.87
CA LEU A 80 -29.47 8.14 -9.27
C LEU A 80 -29.62 9.65 -9.58
N SER A 81 -30.15 10.43 -8.63
CA SER A 81 -30.25 11.88 -8.78
C SER A 81 -28.91 12.55 -8.50
N LYS A 82 -28.38 13.28 -9.48
CA LYS A 82 -27.14 14.06 -9.34
C LYS A 82 -27.22 15.14 -8.26
N ASP A 83 -28.44 15.62 -7.98
CA ASP A 83 -28.66 16.60 -6.90
C ASP A 83 -28.54 15.97 -5.52
N LYS A 84 -28.65 14.63 -5.42
CA LYS A 84 -28.57 13.91 -4.16
C LYS A 84 -27.23 13.27 -3.93
N VAL A 85 -26.64 12.61 -4.91
CA VAL A 85 -25.31 11.97 -4.85
C VAL A 85 -24.47 12.41 -6.04
N SER A 86 -23.29 12.91 -5.79
CA SER A 86 -22.40 13.51 -6.81
C SER A 86 -21.97 12.53 -7.91
N ALA A 87 -21.92 11.24 -7.62
CA ALA A 87 -21.43 10.21 -8.54
C ALA A 87 -22.26 8.92 -8.47
N ARG A 88 -22.41 8.25 -9.63
CA ARG A 88 -23.01 6.92 -9.69
C ARG A 88 -21.95 5.87 -9.34
N ILE A 89 -21.95 5.43 -8.10
CA ILE A 89 -21.00 4.42 -7.58
C ILE A 89 -21.61 3.02 -7.46
N LEU A 90 -22.95 2.94 -7.39
CA LEU A 90 -23.69 1.70 -7.18
C LEU A 90 -24.10 1.08 -8.52
N LYS A 91 -24.03 -0.25 -8.58
CA LYS A 91 -24.62 -1.09 -9.62
C LYS A 91 -25.97 -1.63 -9.16
N ASP A 92 -26.78 -2.10 -10.08
CA ASP A 92 -28.14 -2.60 -9.78
C ASP A 92 -28.12 -3.78 -8.78
N GLU A 93 -27.07 -4.58 -8.76
CA GLU A 93 -26.84 -5.71 -7.84
C GLU A 93 -26.43 -5.29 -6.42
N ASP A 94 -26.02 -4.03 -6.22
CA ASP A 94 -25.50 -3.55 -4.94
C ASP A 94 -26.61 -3.23 -3.93
N ALA A 95 -27.86 -3.12 -4.35
CA ALA A 95 -28.98 -2.91 -3.43
C ALA A 95 -30.10 -3.89 -3.72
N THR A 96 -30.44 -4.72 -2.70
CA THR A 96 -31.38 -5.84 -2.81
C THR A 96 -32.35 -5.88 -1.64
N VAL A 97 -33.51 -6.52 -1.85
CA VAL A 97 -34.41 -6.93 -0.75
C VAL A 97 -34.08 -8.36 -0.39
N GLU A 98 -33.78 -8.60 0.88
CA GLU A 98 -33.50 -9.94 1.43
C GLU A 98 -34.54 -10.32 2.48
N ASP A 99 -34.91 -11.60 2.53
CA ASP A 99 -35.84 -12.12 3.54
C ASP A 99 -35.10 -12.88 4.62
N VAL A 100 -35.34 -12.50 5.87
CA VAL A 100 -34.75 -13.14 7.07
C VAL A 100 -35.90 -13.52 7.99
N ASP A 101 -36.18 -14.81 8.10
CA ASP A 101 -37.26 -15.36 8.95
C ASP A 101 -38.64 -14.71 8.72
N GLY A 102 -38.95 -14.44 7.45
CA GLY A 102 -40.21 -13.80 7.02
C GLY A 102 -40.22 -12.27 7.21
N LYS A 103 -39.09 -11.65 7.56
CA LYS A 103 -38.92 -10.21 7.68
C LYS A 103 -38.06 -9.70 6.52
N LYS A 104 -38.57 -8.74 5.76
CA LYS A 104 -37.84 -8.15 4.64
C LYS A 104 -36.87 -7.07 5.10
N LEU A 105 -35.64 -7.14 4.63
CA LEU A 105 -34.56 -6.15 4.81
C LEU A 105 -34.20 -5.54 3.46
N VAL A 106 -33.70 -4.30 3.45
CA VAL A 106 -33.02 -3.74 2.28
C VAL A 106 -31.52 -3.69 2.62
N VAL A 107 -30.73 -4.39 1.81
CA VAL A 107 -29.26 -4.47 1.96
C VAL A 107 -28.60 -3.69 0.84
N ILE A 108 -27.76 -2.72 1.19
CA ILE A 108 -27.05 -1.85 0.24
C ILE A 108 -25.56 -2.04 0.46
N ARG A 109 -24.87 -2.55 -0.55
CA ARG A 109 -23.41 -2.74 -0.56
C ARG A 109 -22.78 -1.54 -1.23
N VAL A 110 -22.21 -0.64 -0.42
CA VAL A 110 -21.54 0.57 -0.93
C VAL A 110 -20.09 0.21 -1.25
N PRO A 111 -19.67 0.27 -2.53
CA PRO A 111 -18.27 0.03 -2.88
C PRO A 111 -17.40 1.19 -2.40
N TRP A 112 -16.13 0.93 -2.18
CA TRP A 112 -15.15 1.99 -2.11
C TRP A 112 -15.04 2.67 -3.48
N ALA A 113 -15.27 3.96 -3.55
CA ALA A 113 -15.16 4.72 -4.78
C ALA A 113 -13.68 4.84 -5.18
N ASP A 114 -13.39 4.64 -6.47
CA ASP A 114 -12.05 4.88 -6.99
C ASP A 114 -11.64 6.36 -6.83
N ARG A 115 -10.34 6.63 -6.91
CA ARG A 115 -9.81 7.97 -6.67
C ARG A 115 -10.34 9.04 -7.63
N TYR A 116 -10.67 8.66 -8.86
CA TYR A 116 -11.18 9.59 -9.87
C TYR A 116 -12.64 10.01 -9.60
N THR A 117 -13.34 9.17 -8.85
CA THR A 117 -14.74 9.39 -8.44
C THR A 117 -14.84 10.11 -7.10
N ARG A 118 -13.83 9.96 -6.23
CA ARG A 118 -13.77 10.65 -4.93
C ARG A 118 -13.43 12.13 -5.11
N PRO A 119 -14.00 13.03 -4.26
CA PRO A 119 -14.92 12.75 -3.18
C PRO A 119 -16.35 12.52 -3.66
N VAL A 120 -17.01 11.51 -3.08
CA VAL A 120 -18.45 11.30 -3.23
C VAL A 120 -19.16 12.16 -2.18
N PHE A 121 -19.92 13.15 -2.62
CA PHE A 121 -20.63 14.10 -1.75
C PHE A 121 -22.13 14.12 -2.03
N ILE A 122 -22.90 14.63 -1.09
CA ILE A 122 -24.35 14.69 -1.14
C ILE A 122 -24.85 16.13 -1.25
N ASP A 123 -26.11 16.28 -1.72
CA ASP A 123 -26.87 17.53 -1.75
C ASP A 123 -26.16 18.67 -2.51
N ASN A 124 -25.36 18.36 -3.56
CA ASN A 124 -24.55 19.29 -4.35
C ASN A 124 -23.58 20.16 -3.50
N ASP A 125 -23.24 19.73 -2.29
CA ASP A 125 -22.36 20.45 -1.39
C ASP A 125 -21.03 19.71 -1.20
N LEU A 126 -20.01 20.07 -1.97
CA LEU A 126 -18.70 19.44 -1.93
C LEU A 126 -18.06 19.49 -0.53
N PHE A 127 -18.15 20.61 0.17
CA PHE A 127 -17.49 20.77 1.47
C PHE A 127 -18.39 20.43 2.67
N GLY A 128 -19.69 20.57 2.54
CA GLY A 128 -20.65 20.25 3.60
C GLY A 128 -21.26 18.87 3.49
N GLY A 129 -21.20 18.25 2.29
CA GLY A 129 -21.80 16.96 1.97
C GLY A 129 -20.81 15.81 1.81
N THR A 130 -19.53 16.02 2.04
CA THR A 130 -18.50 14.95 1.99
C THR A 130 -18.28 14.39 3.39
N PHE A 131 -18.40 13.07 3.52
CA PHE A 131 -18.26 12.36 4.78
C PHE A 131 -17.23 11.23 4.65
N ARG A 132 -16.59 10.89 5.80
CA ARG A 132 -15.74 9.71 5.98
C ARG A 132 -16.19 8.91 7.19
N ARG A 133 -15.95 7.60 7.17
CA ARG A 133 -16.19 6.70 8.30
C ARG A 133 -14.95 6.59 9.16
N THR A 134 -15.03 7.04 10.40
CA THR A 134 -13.98 6.87 11.41
C THR A 134 -14.56 6.15 12.61
N HIS A 135 -13.95 5.06 13.02
CA HIS A 135 -14.51 4.12 14.01
C HIS A 135 -15.93 3.67 13.60
N THR A 136 -16.95 4.00 14.37
CA THR A 136 -18.35 3.64 14.12
C THR A 136 -19.22 4.83 13.66
N GLY A 137 -18.61 6.01 13.43
CA GLY A 137 -19.33 7.25 13.12
C GLY A 137 -19.06 7.79 11.72
N ASP A 138 -20.09 8.40 11.12
CA ASP A 138 -19.97 9.18 9.90
C ASP A 138 -19.58 10.61 10.27
N HIS A 139 -18.40 11.05 9.86
CA HIS A 139 -17.88 12.37 10.16
C HIS A 139 -17.77 13.19 8.88
N ARG A 140 -18.21 14.46 8.97
CA ARG A 140 -18.00 15.39 7.87
C ARG A 140 -16.54 15.70 7.73
N CYS A 141 -16.04 15.56 6.48
CA CYS A 141 -14.66 15.90 6.15
C CYS A 141 -14.36 17.38 6.36
N ASP A 142 -13.18 17.69 6.84
CA ASP A 142 -12.69 19.05 6.84
C ASP A 142 -12.31 19.53 5.43
N ARG A 143 -11.99 20.83 5.28
CA ARG A 143 -11.65 21.39 3.98
C ARG A 143 -10.40 20.77 3.37
N GLU A 144 -9.41 20.43 4.19
CA GLU A 144 -8.14 19.86 3.74
C GLU A 144 -8.33 18.44 3.23
N GLU A 145 -9.12 17.62 3.92
CA GLU A 145 -9.47 16.25 3.50
C GLU A 145 -10.18 16.27 2.15
N VAL A 146 -11.17 17.15 1.97
CA VAL A 146 -11.87 17.30 0.68
C VAL A 146 -10.91 17.72 -0.43
N LEU A 147 -10.06 18.71 -0.19
CA LEU A 147 -9.07 19.16 -1.17
C LEU A 147 -8.02 18.09 -1.47
N SER A 148 -7.68 17.24 -0.52
CA SER A 148 -6.79 16.08 -0.73
C SER A 148 -7.42 15.10 -1.72
N MET A 149 -8.70 14.71 -1.51
CA MET A 149 -9.43 13.83 -2.43
C MET A 149 -9.57 14.46 -3.83
N VAL A 150 -9.84 15.76 -3.92
CA VAL A 150 -9.92 16.47 -5.21
C VAL A 150 -8.56 16.46 -5.93
N ARG A 151 -7.45 16.67 -5.22
CA ARG A 151 -6.10 16.56 -5.82
C ARG A 151 -5.82 15.14 -6.30
N ASP A 152 -6.22 14.12 -5.53
CA ASP A 152 -6.02 12.72 -5.90
C ASP A 152 -6.89 12.30 -7.10
N SER A 153 -8.00 12.97 -7.36
CA SER A 153 -8.86 12.71 -8.52
C SER A 153 -8.28 13.21 -9.85
N ASP A 154 -7.25 14.05 -9.81
CA ASP A 154 -6.59 14.52 -11.04
C ASP A 154 -5.93 13.34 -11.78
N THR A 155 -6.06 13.35 -13.10
CA THR A 155 -5.42 12.37 -13.99
C THR A 155 -3.92 12.63 -14.18
N SER A 156 -3.49 13.87 -13.96
CA SER A 156 -2.08 14.26 -14.02
C SER A 156 -1.41 14.05 -12.66
N SER A 157 -0.16 13.57 -12.68
CA SER A 157 0.62 13.46 -11.45
C SER A 157 0.99 14.84 -10.91
N GLN A 158 0.66 15.12 -9.65
CA GLN A 158 0.88 16.43 -9.01
C GLN A 158 2.37 16.80 -8.93
N ASP A 159 3.25 15.82 -8.87
CA ASP A 159 4.70 16.00 -8.80
C ASP A 159 5.32 16.33 -10.16
N ALA A 160 4.63 16.05 -11.27
CA ALA A 160 5.06 16.43 -12.62
C ALA A 160 4.88 17.93 -12.91
N ALA A 161 4.02 18.62 -12.16
CA ALA A 161 3.82 20.06 -12.34
C ALA A 161 5.10 20.86 -12.00
N LEU A 162 5.28 22.00 -12.66
CA LEU A 162 6.37 22.91 -12.33
C LEU A 162 6.24 23.43 -10.88
N ALA A 163 7.35 23.50 -10.17
CA ALA A 163 7.43 24.17 -8.89
C ALA A 163 7.47 25.68 -9.12
N GLU A 164 6.36 26.37 -8.84
CA GLU A 164 6.22 27.80 -9.19
C GLU A 164 7.24 28.70 -8.48
N SER A 165 7.63 28.32 -7.27
CA SER A 165 8.58 29.07 -6.44
C SER A 165 10.05 28.75 -6.70
N ALA A 166 10.37 27.83 -7.64
CA ALA A 166 11.71 27.30 -7.85
C ALA A 166 12.30 27.67 -9.20
N GLU A 167 13.60 27.87 -9.21
CA GLU A 167 14.43 28.08 -10.40
C GLU A 167 15.57 27.03 -10.41
N LEU A 168 16.31 26.90 -11.52
CA LEU A 168 17.42 25.93 -11.66
C LEU A 168 18.42 25.99 -10.49
N GLY A 169 18.68 27.18 -9.96
CA GLY A 169 19.56 27.38 -8.82
C GLY A 169 19.08 26.74 -7.49
N CYS A 170 17.84 26.23 -7.45
CA CYS A 170 17.30 25.50 -6.30
C CYS A 170 17.76 24.03 -6.26
N ILE A 171 18.29 23.51 -7.36
CA ILE A 171 18.77 22.14 -7.49
C ILE A 171 20.18 22.02 -6.90
N ASN A 172 20.38 21.05 -6.00
CA ASN A 172 21.67 20.77 -5.38
C ASN A 172 22.54 19.89 -6.30
N ARG A 173 23.62 20.45 -6.83
CA ARG A 173 24.53 19.76 -7.75
C ARG A 173 25.13 18.49 -7.16
N GLY A 174 25.52 18.50 -5.89
CA GLY A 174 26.11 17.34 -5.24
C GLY A 174 25.15 16.15 -5.14
N THR A 175 23.83 16.39 -4.97
CA THR A 175 22.82 15.35 -5.03
C THR A 175 22.66 14.83 -6.46
N VAL A 176 22.65 15.70 -7.47
CA VAL A 176 22.59 15.30 -8.89
C VAL A 176 23.80 14.44 -9.26
N GLU A 177 25.02 14.82 -8.86
CA GLU A 177 26.23 14.05 -9.12
C GLU A 177 26.18 12.64 -8.49
N ARG A 178 25.71 12.53 -7.25
CA ARG A 178 25.52 11.21 -6.58
C ARG A 178 24.49 10.34 -7.31
N TYR A 179 23.38 10.95 -7.73
CA TYR A 179 22.34 10.26 -8.47
C TYR A 179 22.84 9.81 -9.84
N ARG A 180 23.50 10.68 -10.61
CA ARG A 180 24.07 10.35 -11.93
C ARG A 180 25.13 9.27 -11.87
N ARG A 181 25.96 9.27 -10.83
CA ARG A 181 26.93 8.18 -10.59
C ARG A 181 26.22 6.85 -10.47
N ARG A 182 25.21 6.77 -9.59
CA ARG A 182 24.42 5.56 -9.43
C ARG A 182 23.69 5.16 -10.71
N PHE A 183 23.16 6.15 -11.45
CA PHE A 183 22.53 5.89 -12.74
C PHE A 183 23.48 5.22 -13.73
N SER A 184 24.71 5.74 -13.85
CA SER A 184 25.72 5.18 -14.76
C SER A 184 26.21 3.78 -14.33
N GLU A 185 26.30 3.55 -13.01
CA GLU A 185 26.64 2.22 -12.46
C GLU A 185 25.58 1.14 -12.75
N ARG A 186 24.30 1.55 -12.81
CA ARG A 186 23.16 0.63 -13.02
C ARG A 186 22.74 0.50 -14.49
N ASN A 187 23.06 1.47 -15.31
CA ASN A 187 22.64 1.55 -16.69
C ASN A 187 23.88 1.70 -17.61
N GLU A 188 24.69 0.65 -17.71
CA GLU A 188 25.89 0.68 -18.57
C GLU A 188 25.51 1.04 -20.02
N ASN A 189 26.26 1.98 -20.59
CA ASN A 189 26.09 2.47 -21.97
C ASN A 189 24.74 3.12 -22.28
N HIS A 190 23.99 3.60 -21.26
CA HIS A 190 22.75 4.32 -21.51
C HIS A 190 23.02 5.66 -22.18
N VAL A 191 22.24 6.00 -23.21
CA VAL A 191 22.42 7.21 -24.01
C VAL A 191 22.38 8.51 -23.21
N TRP A 192 21.70 8.52 -22.05
CA TRP A 192 21.61 9.69 -21.17
C TRP A 192 22.83 9.89 -20.27
N SER A 193 23.72 8.90 -20.16
CA SER A 193 24.94 9.03 -19.34
C SER A 193 25.87 10.12 -19.86
N GLY A 194 25.85 10.39 -21.19
CA GLY A 194 26.67 11.42 -21.82
C GLY A 194 26.03 12.81 -21.90
N LEU A 195 24.79 12.99 -21.49
CA LEU A 195 24.10 14.27 -21.49
C LEU A 195 24.67 15.20 -20.41
N ASP A 196 24.51 16.52 -20.58
CA ASP A 196 24.73 17.45 -19.47
C ASP A 196 23.68 17.34 -18.39
N ASP A 197 23.83 18.05 -17.27
CA ASP A 197 22.93 17.91 -16.12
C ASP A 197 21.52 18.41 -16.44
N GLU A 198 21.35 19.46 -17.21
CA GLU A 198 20.04 20.01 -17.53
C GLU A 198 19.27 19.10 -18.47
N GLU A 199 19.92 18.59 -19.53
CA GLU A 199 19.32 17.62 -20.45
C GLU A 199 18.98 16.30 -19.75
N PHE A 200 19.89 15.83 -18.89
CA PHE A 200 19.65 14.63 -18.12
C PHE A 200 18.44 14.78 -17.18
N LEU A 201 18.39 15.85 -16.38
CA LEU A 201 17.30 16.14 -15.46
C LEU A 201 15.97 16.36 -16.18
N PHE A 202 15.98 16.97 -17.36
CA PHE A 202 14.80 17.09 -18.21
C PHE A 202 14.27 15.71 -18.64
N ASN A 203 15.15 14.85 -19.12
CA ASN A 203 14.74 13.50 -19.59
C ASN A 203 14.17 12.61 -18.49
N ILE A 204 14.68 12.70 -17.26
CA ILE A 204 14.11 11.94 -16.13
C ILE A 204 12.83 12.58 -15.58
N GLY A 205 12.47 13.80 -15.99
CA GLY A 205 11.29 14.54 -15.56
C GLY A 205 11.50 15.40 -14.30
N ALA A 206 12.76 15.62 -13.91
CA ALA A 206 13.09 16.52 -12.79
C ALA A 206 13.04 18.00 -13.19
N LEU A 207 13.21 18.30 -14.48
CA LEU A 207 13.02 19.62 -15.05
C LEU A 207 11.95 19.55 -16.15
N ASP A 208 11.29 20.68 -16.40
CA ASP A 208 10.42 20.89 -17.56
C ASP A 208 10.47 22.35 -17.98
N LYS A 209 9.93 22.65 -19.18
CA LYS A 209 9.89 24.00 -19.73
C LYS A 209 8.60 24.70 -19.34
N ASP A 210 8.74 25.93 -18.86
CA ASP A 210 7.59 26.80 -18.68
C ASP A 210 7.02 27.27 -20.03
N LYS A 211 5.92 28.04 -19.99
CA LYS A 211 5.25 28.58 -21.21
C LYS A 211 6.15 29.49 -22.06
N SER A 212 7.25 29.99 -21.49
CA SER A 212 8.25 30.82 -22.19
C SER A 212 9.40 29.98 -22.76
N GLY A 213 9.42 28.66 -22.51
CA GLY A 213 10.48 27.75 -22.90
C GLY A 213 11.68 27.72 -21.95
N VAL A 214 11.57 28.35 -20.78
CA VAL A 214 12.62 28.37 -19.77
C VAL A 214 12.54 27.09 -18.94
N LEU A 215 13.68 26.41 -18.75
CA LEU A 215 13.78 25.22 -17.89
C LEU A 215 13.60 25.60 -16.43
N LYS A 216 12.72 24.88 -15.76
CA LYS A 216 12.44 25.02 -14.32
C LYS A 216 12.30 23.63 -13.66
N PRO A 217 12.56 23.53 -12.36
CA PRO A 217 12.30 22.30 -11.64
C PRO A 217 10.80 21.94 -11.66
N THR A 218 10.51 20.66 -11.91
CA THR A 218 9.22 20.09 -11.54
C THR A 218 9.16 19.95 -10.02
N ARG A 219 7.97 19.76 -9.46
CA ARG A 219 7.82 19.44 -8.02
C ARG A 219 8.59 18.18 -7.64
N ALA A 220 8.60 17.16 -8.51
CA ALA A 220 9.44 15.98 -8.33
C ALA A 220 10.93 16.32 -8.32
N GLY A 221 11.40 17.11 -9.27
CA GLY A 221 12.80 17.54 -9.33
C GLY A 221 13.22 18.34 -8.11
N LEU A 222 12.36 19.26 -7.65
CA LEU A 222 12.60 20.02 -6.43
C LEU A 222 12.65 19.12 -5.19
N LEU A 223 11.70 18.19 -5.04
CA LEU A 223 11.68 17.23 -3.92
C LEU A 223 12.90 16.32 -3.92
N MET A 224 13.29 15.80 -5.09
CA MET A 224 14.38 14.83 -5.21
C MET A 224 15.77 15.45 -5.10
N PHE A 225 15.96 16.66 -5.61
CA PHE A 225 17.29 17.27 -5.80
C PHE A 225 17.43 18.67 -5.22
N GLY A 226 16.36 19.25 -4.67
CA GLY A 226 16.39 20.61 -4.11
C GLY A 226 17.07 20.67 -2.73
N GLU A 227 17.13 21.85 -2.16
CA GLU A 227 17.48 22.08 -0.77
C GLU A 227 16.22 22.39 0.05
N ASP A 228 16.17 21.96 1.31
CA ASP A 228 15.01 22.07 2.21
C ASP A 228 14.35 23.46 2.17
N ARG A 229 15.15 24.54 2.18
CA ARG A 229 14.63 25.92 2.15
C ARG A 229 13.77 26.23 0.91
N TRP A 230 14.07 25.60 -0.24
CA TRP A 230 13.31 25.79 -1.48
C TRP A 230 12.13 24.85 -1.54
N ILE A 231 12.32 23.62 -1.06
CA ILE A 231 11.24 22.62 -0.93
C ILE A 231 10.15 23.16 -0.01
N SER A 232 10.53 23.72 1.16
CA SER A 232 9.58 24.26 2.13
C SER A 232 8.82 25.50 1.64
N ARG A 233 9.30 26.21 0.61
CA ARG A 233 8.54 27.29 -0.05
C ARG A 233 7.41 26.77 -0.92
N GLU A 234 7.61 25.66 -1.62
CA GLU A 234 6.60 25.01 -2.44
C GLU A 234 5.65 24.14 -1.58
N PHE A 235 6.20 23.49 -0.55
CA PHE A 235 5.51 22.59 0.37
C PHE A 235 5.69 23.07 1.82
N PRO A 236 4.84 23.98 2.32
CA PRO A 236 5.05 24.67 3.60
C PRO A 236 5.15 23.73 4.83
N HIS A 237 4.62 22.53 4.73
CA HIS A 237 4.64 21.52 5.79
C HIS A 237 5.64 20.40 5.54
N TYR A 238 6.50 20.55 4.55
CA TYR A 238 7.53 19.57 4.24
C TYR A 238 8.40 19.30 5.46
N PHE A 239 8.51 18.02 5.80
CA PHE A 239 9.32 17.57 6.93
C PHE A 239 9.70 16.11 6.75
N LEU A 240 10.99 15.81 6.90
CA LEU A 240 11.53 14.46 6.93
C LEU A 240 12.20 14.25 8.28
N ASP A 241 11.90 13.13 8.96
CA ASP A 241 12.43 12.82 10.29
C ASP A 241 12.80 11.32 10.37
N TYR A 242 14.04 11.06 10.72
CA TYR A 242 14.52 9.74 11.07
C TYR A 242 14.89 9.72 12.55
N ARG A 243 14.48 8.66 13.25
CA ARG A 243 14.75 8.45 14.67
C ARG A 243 15.20 7.01 14.90
N GLN A 244 16.22 6.86 15.78
CA GLN A 244 16.59 5.57 16.34
C GLN A 244 16.34 5.61 17.85
N GLU A 245 15.52 4.68 18.35
CA GLU A 245 15.04 4.59 19.73
C GLU A 245 15.29 3.15 20.23
N THR A 246 16.55 2.77 20.35
CA THR A 246 16.96 1.37 20.64
C THR A 246 17.51 1.16 22.04
N SER A 247 18.15 2.17 22.66
CA SER A 247 18.78 2.04 23.99
C SER A 247 17.78 2.17 25.14
N GLY A 248 16.74 2.97 24.96
CA GLY A 248 15.80 3.34 26.04
C GLY A 248 16.39 4.30 27.09
N GLU A 249 17.66 4.66 26.98
CA GLU A 249 18.37 5.55 27.93
C GLU A 249 18.15 7.02 27.61
N THR A 250 18.04 7.32 26.32
CA THR A 250 17.81 8.65 25.79
C THR A 250 16.55 8.66 24.95
N ARG A 251 15.99 9.85 24.69
CA ARG A 251 14.82 9.98 23.82
C ARG A 251 15.11 9.47 22.40
N TRP A 252 16.34 9.66 21.92
CA TRP A 252 16.83 9.15 20.63
C TRP A 252 18.31 8.80 20.77
N ASP A 253 18.72 7.67 20.22
CA ASP A 253 20.12 7.29 20.09
C ASP A 253 20.76 8.00 18.89
N ASP A 254 19.95 8.17 17.83
CA ASP A 254 20.32 8.90 16.63
C ASP A 254 19.06 9.57 16.03
N ARG A 255 19.22 10.77 15.49
CA ARG A 255 18.14 11.50 14.82
C ARG A 255 18.69 12.49 13.81
N PHE A 256 18.02 12.59 12.66
CA PHE A 256 18.21 13.72 11.74
C PHE A 256 16.88 14.11 11.09
N THR A 257 16.75 15.40 10.77
CA THR A 257 15.56 15.96 10.12
C THR A 257 15.96 16.80 8.93
N SER A 258 15.02 17.16 8.05
CA SER A 258 15.29 18.00 6.87
C SER A 258 15.70 19.43 7.22
N GLN A 259 15.26 19.97 8.35
CA GLN A 259 15.31 21.42 8.65
C GLN A 259 16.63 22.01 9.17
N PRO A 260 17.55 21.28 9.86
CA PRO A 260 18.72 21.92 10.46
C PRO A 260 19.72 22.56 9.51
N GLY A 261 19.69 22.18 8.22
CA GLY A 261 20.58 22.73 7.20
C GLY A 261 22.00 22.13 7.19
N ASP A 262 22.24 21.05 7.92
CA ASP A 262 23.49 20.27 7.95
C ASP A 262 23.60 19.29 6.77
N TRP A 263 22.53 19.13 6.02
CA TRP A 263 22.44 18.39 4.76
C TRP A 263 21.35 19.02 3.87
N THR A 264 21.17 18.48 2.66
CA THR A 264 20.26 19.07 1.64
C THR A 264 18.79 19.07 2.06
N GLY A 265 18.36 18.10 2.89
CA GLY A 265 16.97 17.93 3.28
C GLY A 265 16.06 17.35 2.19
N ASN A 266 16.57 16.94 1.01
CA ASN A 266 15.78 16.42 -0.08
C ASN A 266 15.47 14.92 0.05
N VAL A 267 14.51 14.46 -0.74
CA VAL A 267 13.98 13.09 -0.73
C VAL A 267 15.03 12.04 -1.10
N TYR A 268 15.88 12.31 -2.10
CA TYR A 268 16.90 11.35 -2.53
C TYR A 268 17.98 11.13 -1.45
N ASP A 269 18.49 12.20 -0.88
CA ASP A 269 19.50 12.09 0.18
C ASP A 269 18.92 11.52 1.47
N PHE A 270 17.64 11.81 1.77
CA PHE A 270 16.91 11.17 2.87
C PHE A 270 16.84 9.66 2.68
N TYR A 271 16.39 9.21 1.50
CA TYR A 271 16.35 7.80 1.17
C TYR A 271 17.70 7.11 1.41
N VAL A 272 18.78 7.68 0.86
CA VAL A 272 20.14 7.10 1.01
C VAL A 272 20.56 7.00 2.48
N ARG A 273 20.31 8.06 3.24
CA ARG A 273 20.67 8.10 4.68
C ARG A 273 19.84 7.10 5.50
N VAL A 274 18.52 7.09 5.34
CA VAL A 274 17.61 6.20 6.06
C VAL A 274 17.89 4.75 5.73
N TYR A 275 18.01 4.40 4.45
CA TYR A 275 18.32 3.03 4.06
C TYR A 275 19.64 2.53 4.67
N ASN A 276 20.69 3.37 4.62
CA ASN A 276 21.99 3.01 5.21
C ASN A 276 21.94 2.81 6.74
N LYS A 277 21.05 3.49 7.45
CA LYS A 277 20.81 3.28 8.88
C LYS A 277 19.96 2.04 9.13
N LEU A 278 18.83 1.92 8.47
CA LEU A 278 17.86 0.86 8.73
C LEU A 278 18.32 -0.52 8.27
N LYS A 279 19.18 -0.63 7.24
CA LYS A 279 19.75 -1.94 6.86
C LYS A 279 20.55 -2.59 8.00
N ALA A 280 21.09 -1.81 8.94
CA ALA A 280 21.80 -2.32 10.11
C ALA A 280 20.85 -2.95 11.16
N ALA A 281 19.53 -2.66 11.09
CA ALA A 281 18.53 -3.27 11.95
C ALA A 281 18.19 -4.72 11.52
N LEU A 282 18.44 -5.06 10.25
CA LEU A 282 18.10 -6.36 9.70
C LEU A 282 19.10 -7.41 10.18
N LYS A 283 18.64 -8.32 11.03
CA LYS A 283 19.38 -9.51 11.47
C LYS A 283 19.10 -10.66 10.50
N VAL A 284 19.60 -10.54 9.27
CA VAL A 284 19.39 -11.55 8.23
C VAL A 284 20.42 -12.66 8.31
N PRO A 285 20.07 -13.92 8.00
CA PRO A 285 20.99 -15.03 7.95
C PRO A 285 22.17 -14.74 7.02
N PHE A 286 23.37 -15.14 7.46
CA PHE A 286 24.57 -15.06 6.63
C PHE A 286 24.45 -16.03 5.45
N ARG A 287 24.54 -15.53 4.23
CA ARG A 287 24.56 -16.35 3.01
C ARG A 287 25.83 -16.11 2.22
N LEU A 288 26.35 -17.21 1.67
CA LEU A 288 27.42 -17.21 0.68
C LEU A 288 26.83 -17.65 -0.67
N ASP A 289 27.16 -16.94 -1.74
CA ASP A 289 27.02 -17.44 -3.11
C ASP A 289 28.43 -17.81 -3.59
N GLY A 290 28.73 -19.10 -3.55
CA GLY A 290 30.10 -19.61 -3.70
C GLY A 290 31.02 -19.13 -2.57
N VAL A 291 31.97 -18.25 -2.90
CA VAL A 291 32.91 -17.62 -1.93
C VAL A 291 32.51 -16.19 -1.57
N ASP A 292 31.52 -15.62 -2.25
CA ASP A 292 31.11 -14.23 -2.08
C ASP A 292 29.95 -14.10 -1.08
N ARG A 293 30.04 -13.10 -0.23
CA ARG A 293 28.96 -12.77 0.71
C ARG A 293 27.81 -12.10 -0.04
N VAL A 294 26.60 -12.64 0.09
CA VAL A 294 25.39 -11.97 -0.41
C VAL A 294 24.95 -10.90 0.59
N ASP A 295 25.32 -9.66 0.30
CA ASP A 295 24.96 -8.50 1.14
C ASP A 295 23.57 -7.93 0.84
N ASP A 296 22.94 -8.33 -0.27
CA ASP A 296 21.64 -7.87 -0.73
C ASP A 296 20.61 -9.02 -0.74
N THR A 297 19.86 -9.14 0.35
CA THR A 297 18.87 -10.21 0.56
C THR A 297 17.45 -9.72 0.24
N PRO A 298 16.44 -10.61 0.08
CA PRO A 298 15.05 -10.21 -0.08
C PRO A 298 14.54 -9.25 1.00
N ALA A 299 15.01 -9.35 2.24
CA ALA A 299 14.67 -8.41 3.30
C ALA A 299 15.25 -7.00 3.06
N HIS A 300 16.44 -6.89 2.47
CA HIS A 300 17.01 -5.60 2.07
C HIS A 300 16.23 -4.98 0.90
N GLU A 301 15.78 -5.80 -0.06
CA GLU A 301 14.89 -5.34 -1.15
C GLU A 301 13.56 -4.86 -0.59
N ALA A 302 12.96 -5.61 0.33
CA ALA A 302 11.72 -5.25 1.01
C ALA A 302 11.84 -3.92 1.76
N LEU A 303 12.95 -3.71 2.47
CA LEU A 303 13.20 -2.45 3.17
C LEU A 303 13.35 -1.27 2.20
N ARG A 304 14.07 -1.44 1.08
CA ARG A 304 14.16 -0.41 0.01
C ARG A 304 12.80 -0.05 -0.51
N GLU A 305 12.01 -1.06 -0.85
CA GLU A 305 10.66 -0.88 -1.38
C GLU A 305 9.74 -0.18 -0.38
N ALA A 306 9.81 -0.55 0.91
CA ALA A 306 9.04 0.10 1.97
C ALA A 306 9.33 1.60 2.09
N ILE A 307 10.60 1.99 2.06
CA ILE A 307 11.00 3.41 2.12
C ILE A 307 10.53 4.14 0.86
N VAL A 308 10.74 3.56 -0.34
CA VAL A 308 10.32 4.17 -1.60
C VAL A 308 8.81 4.33 -1.67
N ASN A 309 8.05 3.32 -1.25
CA ASN A 309 6.59 3.39 -1.23
C ASN A 309 6.09 4.52 -0.34
N ALA A 310 6.69 4.73 0.83
CA ALA A 310 6.33 5.86 1.68
C ALA A 310 6.63 7.22 1.00
N LEU A 311 7.78 7.34 0.34
CA LEU A 311 8.21 8.58 -0.33
C LEU A 311 7.37 8.87 -1.59
N THR A 312 7.01 7.85 -2.36
CA THR A 312 6.26 7.99 -3.62
C THR A 312 4.75 8.11 -3.43
N ASN A 313 4.23 7.66 -2.28
CA ASN A 313 2.82 7.78 -1.95
C ASN A 313 2.50 8.94 -1.00
N ALA A 314 3.50 9.66 -0.51
CA ALA A 314 3.29 10.81 0.37
C ALA A 314 2.47 11.91 -0.30
N ASN A 315 1.48 12.44 0.44
CA ASN A 315 0.81 13.69 0.10
C ASN A 315 1.66 14.87 0.60
N TRP A 316 2.53 15.38 -0.24
CA TRP A 316 3.46 16.46 0.12
C TRP A 316 2.78 17.80 0.46
N PHE A 317 1.49 17.93 0.17
CA PHE A 317 0.68 19.11 0.54
C PHE A 317 0.04 19.01 1.91
N ASP A 318 0.15 17.85 2.58
CA ASP A 318 -0.42 17.63 3.90
C ASP A 318 0.41 18.32 5.00
N ARG A 319 -0.19 18.41 6.21
CA ARG A 319 0.40 19.09 7.38
C ARG A 319 1.44 18.22 8.10
N ARG A 320 1.55 16.95 7.77
CA ARG A 320 2.49 16.01 8.39
C ARG A 320 3.59 15.65 7.40
N GLY A 321 4.79 15.41 7.92
CA GLY A 321 5.92 14.92 7.15
C GLY A 321 6.05 13.41 7.19
N ILE A 322 7.12 12.91 6.57
CA ILE A 322 7.51 11.49 6.66
C ILE A 322 8.33 11.27 7.92
N VAL A 323 8.01 10.22 8.67
CA VAL A 323 8.73 9.83 9.89
C VAL A 323 9.13 8.37 9.79
N CYS A 324 10.42 8.09 9.91
CA CYS A 324 10.97 6.74 10.00
C CYS A 324 11.53 6.53 11.39
N VAL A 325 11.06 5.52 12.13
CA VAL A 325 11.52 5.22 13.47
C VAL A 325 12.02 3.77 13.53
N TRP A 326 13.24 3.60 13.97
CA TRP A 326 13.80 2.29 14.28
C TRP A 326 13.76 2.04 15.78
N ARG A 327 13.02 1.02 16.19
CA ARG A 327 13.00 0.45 17.56
C ARG A 327 13.53 -0.98 17.54
N ASN A 328 13.87 -1.51 18.72
CA ASN A 328 14.38 -2.88 18.83
C ASN A 328 13.46 -3.93 18.23
N GLU A 329 12.15 -3.73 18.33
CA GLU A 329 11.13 -4.69 17.94
C GLU A 329 10.52 -4.43 16.55
N ALA A 330 10.69 -3.23 16.02
CA ALA A 330 10.10 -2.85 14.73
C ALA A 330 10.75 -1.62 14.11
N ILE A 331 10.61 -1.51 12.79
CA ILE A 331 10.79 -0.27 12.05
C ILE A 331 9.37 0.24 11.69
N THR A 332 9.07 1.49 11.98
CA THR A 332 7.84 2.15 11.53
C THR A 332 8.17 3.23 10.50
N ILE A 333 7.40 3.25 9.42
CA ILE A 333 7.52 4.26 8.37
C ILE A 333 6.14 4.90 8.20
N GLU A 334 6.07 6.19 8.48
CA GLU A 334 4.83 6.95 8.44
C GLU A 334 4.91 7.98 7.31
N ASN A 335 3.89 8.02 6.47
CA ASN A 335 3.77 9.05 5.43
C ASN A 335 2.39 9.72 5.44
N PRO A 336 2.30 11.01 5.09
CA PRO A 336 1.02 11.70 4.93
C PRO A 336 0.23 11.14 3.73
N GLY A 337 -1.09 11.10 3.89
CA GLY A 337 -2.02 10.58 2.90
C GLY A 337 -2.50 9.15 3.19
N ASP A 338 -3.63 8.81 2.58
CA ASP A 338 -4.22 7.48 2.60
C ASP A 338 -3.86 6.68 1.33
N PHE A 339 -4.32 5.43 1.26
CA PHE A 339 -4.22 4.62 0.05
C PHE A 339 -5.12 5.14 -1.06
N ARG A 340 -4.61 5.12 -2.30
CA ARG A 340 -5.38 5.49 -3.50
C ARG A 340 -6.20 4.32 -4.05
N MET A 341 -5.90 3.09 -3.62
CA MET A 341 -6.61 1.85 -3.94
C MET A 341 -6.74 0.97 -2.69
N PRO A 342 -7.67 -0.01 -2.65
CA PRO A 342 -7.76 -0.97 -1.55
C PRO A 342 -6.43 -1.67 -1.30
N LEU A 343 -6.05 -1.83 -0.02
CA LEU A 343 -4.81 -2.52 0.37
C LEU A 343 -4.72 -3.93 -0.22
N GLU A 344 -5.84 -4.65 -0.24
CA GLU A 344 -5.95 -5.99 -0.83
C GLU A 344 -5.68 -6.00 -2.34
N GLU A 345 -6.03 -4.91 -3.04
CA GLU A 345 -5.70 -4.76 -4.46
C GLU A 345 -4.25 -4.34 -4.68
N ALA A 346 -3.73 -3.46 -3.82
CA ALA A 346 -2.34 -3.02 -3.87
C ALA A 346 -1.33 -4.17 -3.62
N ARG A 347 -1.76 -5.23 -2.92
CA ARG A 347 -0.99 -6.48 -2.74
C ARG A 347 -0.98 -7.38 -3.96
N LYS A 348 -1.88 -7.16 -4.94
CA LYS A 348 -1.92 -8.00 -6.15
C LYS A 348 -0.83 -7.57 -7.15
N PRO A 349 -0.06 -8.51 -7.73
CA PRO A 349 0.94 -8.19 -8.73
C PRO A 349 0.37 -7.39 -9.90
N GLY A 350 1.11 -6.40 -10.37
CA GLY A 350 0.71 -5.56 -11.52
C GLY A 350 -0.25 -4.42 -11.18
N LYS A 351 -0.58 -4.21 -9.90
CA LYS A 351 -1.37 -3.06 -9.44
C LYS A 351 -0.47 -2.03 -8.77
N SER A 352 -0.44 -0.83 -9.31
CA SER A 352 0.32 0.30 -8.75
C SER A 352 -0.36 1.62 -9.15
N ASP A 353 -0.56 2.49 -8.18
CA ASP A 353 -1.08 3.84 -8.39
C ASP A 353 -0.36 4.81 -7.43
N PRO A 354 0.94 5.08 -7.67
CA PRO A 354 1.70 5.98 -6.81
C PRO A 354 1.18 7.41 -6.94
N ARG A 355 1.13 8.14 -5.81
CA ARG A 355 0.70 9.55 -5.80
C ARG A 355 1.69 10.45 -6.55
N ASN A 356 2.99 10.12 -6.49
CA ASN A 356 4.08 10.87 -7.10
C ASN A 356 4.78 10.00 -8.16
N GLU A 357 4.17 9.92 -9.34
CA GLU A 357 4.64 9.05 -10.44
C GLU A 357 6.01 9.45 -10.98
N THR A 358 6.33 10.76 -10.98
CA THR A 358 7.63 11.25 -11.45
C THR A 358 8.72 10.88 -10.45
N ILE A 359 8.49 11.03 -9.15
CA ILE A 359 9.42 10.55 -8.10
C ILE A 359 9.65 9.05 -8.24
N MET A 360 8.58 8.26 -8.45
CA MET A 360 8.70 6.81 -8.68
C MET A 360 9.55 6.52 -9.92
N LYS A 361 9.32 7.22 -11.03
CA LYS A 361 10.13 7.09 -12.25
C LYS A 361 11.61 7.38 -11.96
N ILE A 362 11.91 8.48 -11.25
CA ILE A 362 13.27 8.86 -10.90
C ILE A 362 13.95 7.78 -10.04
N PHE A 363 13.27 7.22 -9.04
CA PHE A 363 13.81 6.11 -8.25
C PHE A 363 14.04 4.84 -9.10
N ALA A 364 13.08 4.48 -9.95
CA ALA A 364 13.18 3.30 -10.81
C ALA A 364 14.37 3.37 -11.79
N MET A 365 14.73 4.56 -12.28
CA MET A 365 15.88 4.77 -13.19
C MET A 365 17.24 4.42 -12.56
N VAL A 366 17.33 4.34 -11.24
CA VAL A 366 18.54 3.94 -10.51
C VAL A 366 18.36 2.62 -9.75
N GLU A 367 17.39 1.81 -10.18
CA GLU A 367 17.03 0.52 -9.58
C GLU A 367 16.73 0.64 -8.07
N ILE A 368 16.02 1.69 -7.71
CA ILE A 368 15.45 1.88 -6.39
C ILE A 368 13.93 1.89 -6.56
N GLY A 369 13.26 0.81 -6.13
CA GLY A 369 11.84 0.61 -6.40
C GLY A 369 11.53 0.18 -7.84
N GLU A 370 10.39 -0.44 -8.05
CA GLU A 370 9.93 -0.93 -9.35
C GLU A 370 8.56 -0.38 -9.71
N ARG A 371 8.36 -0.07 -11.01
CA ARG A 371 7.04 0.35 -11.54
C ARG A 371 6.09 -0.84 -11.82
N ALA A 372 6.55 -2.07 -11.65
CA ALA A 372 5.82 -3.27 -12.08
C ALA A 372 4.65 -3.68 -11.18
N GLY A 373 4.31 -2.91 -10.13
CA GLY A 373 3.24 -3.24 -9.18
C GLY A 373 3.51 -4.48 -8.33
N SER A 374 4.79 -4.82 -8.14
CA SER A 374 5.25 -5.91 -7.27
C SER A 374 5.76 -5.43 -5.91
N GLY A 375 5.76 -4.11 -5.68
CA GLY A 375 6.42 -3.51 -4.53
C GLY A 375 5.87 -3.97 -3.20
N MET A 376 4.55 -4.04 -3.06
CA MET A 376 3.95 -4.48 -1.82
C MET A 376 4.19 -5.97 -1.56
N ASP A 377 4.09 -6.81 -2.58
CA ASP A 377 4.43 -8.24 -2.47
C ASP A 377 5.87 -8.45 -2.02
N LYS A 378 6.83 -7.65 -2.54
CA LYS A 378 8.23 -7.71 -2.13
C LYS A 378 8.42 -7.39 -0.65
N ILE A 379 7.65 -6.43 -0.09
CA ILE A 379 7.73 -6.10 1.33
C ILE A 379 7.31 -7.30 2.17
N PHE A 380 6.17 -7.90 1.89
CA PHE A 380 5.66 -9.05 2.66
C PHE A 380 6.54 -10.28 2.48
N ASN A 381 6.84 -10.66 1.24
CA ASN A 381 7.65 -11.85 0.93
C ASN A 381 9.09 -11.73 1.46
N GLY A 382 9.69 -10.54 1.41
CA GLY A 382 11.04 -10.32 1.93
C GLY A 382 11.12 -10.37 3.46
N TRP A 383 10.05 -9.94 4.13
CA TRP A 383 9.92 -10.06 5.59
C TRP A 383 9.69 -11.50 6.03
N GLU A 384 8.79 -12.21 5.34
CA GLU A 384 8.58 -13.66 5.55
C GLU A 384 9.86 -14.46 5.31
N TRP A 385 10.62 -14.11 4.24
CA TRP A 385 11.89 -14.76 3.95
C TRP A 385 12.91 -14.63 5.11
N ALA A 386 12.88 -13.54 5.86
CA ALA A 386 13.74 -13.29 7.02
C ALA A 386 13.17 -13.88 8.33
N ASP A 387 12.10 -14.67 8.27
CA ASP A 387 11.38 -15.23 9.41
C ASP A 387 10.81 -14.17 10.39
N TYR A 388 10.66 -12.93 9.95
CA TYR A 388 10.03 -11.88 10.74
C TYR A 388 8.50 -12.03 10.75
N ALA A 389 7.84 -11.47 11.78
CA ALA A 389 6.39 -11.36 11.82
C ALA A 389 5.86 -10.50 10.65
N GLU A 390 4.61 -10.75 10.24
CA GLU A 390 4.02 -10.10 9.05
C GLU A 390 3.99 -8.58 9.20
N PRO A 391 4.40 -7.82 8.16
CA PRO A 391 4.23 -6.37 8.10
C PRO A 391 2.76 -5.97 8.19
N SER A 392 2.48 -4.82 8.81
CA SER A 392 1.12 -4.30 8.91
C SER A 392 1.03 -2.84 8.46
N TYR A 393 -0.13 -2.49 7.89
CA TYR A 393 -0.47 -1.13 7.52
C TYR A 393 -1.64 -0.63 8.36
N GLU A 394 -1.52 0.59 8.83
CA GLU A 394 -2.58 1.31 9.52
C GLU A 394 -2.83 2.65 8.84
N VAL A 395 -4.09 3.03 8.71
CA VAL A 395 -4.50 4.31 8.13
C VAL A 395 -5.29 5.09 9.17
N GLU A 396 -4.81 6.27 9.48
CA GLU A 396 -5.50 7.27 10.29
C GLU A 396 -6.08 8.36 9.40
N TYR A 397 -7.22 8.90 9.77
CA TYR A 397 -7.88 10.01 9.08
C TYR A 397 -7.96 11.25 9.97
N GLY A 398 -7.91 12.42 9.35
CA GLY A 398 -8.05 13.72 9.96
C GLY A 398 -6.86 14.21 10.83
N PRO A 399 -5.68 14.49 10.27
CA PRO A 399 -5.21 14.38 8.89
C PRO A 399 -4.79 12.97 8.51
N ASP A 400 -4.91 12.67 7.22
CA ASP A 400 -4.61 11.36 6.65
C ASP A 400 -3.16 10.94 6.87
N ARG A 401 -2.95 9.72 7.34
CA ARG A 401 -1.64 9.16 7.60
C ARG A 401 -1.64 7.66 7.40
N THR A 402 -0.68 7.19 6.64
CA THR A 402 -0.40 5.76 6.49
C THR A 402 0.83 5.40 7.31
N THR A 403 0.73 4.39 8.15
CA THR A 403 1.83 3.83 8.95
C THR A 403 2.10 2.41 8.52
N LEU A 404 3.29 2.15 8.02
CA LEU A 404 3.82 0.80 7.81
C LEU A 404 4.64 0.40 9.02
N THR A 405 4.29 -0.73 9.63
CA THR A 405 5.08 -1.38 10.68
C THR A 405 5.75 -2.62 10.12
N LEU A 406 7.07 -2.67 10.24
CA LEU A 406 7.95 -3.76 9.84
C LEU A 406 8.51 -4.40 11.11
N PRO A 407 7.92 -5.50 11.64
CA PRO A 407 8.39 -6.14 12.86
C PRO A 407 9.80 -6.72 12.70
N LEU A 408 10.65 -6.60 13.71
CA LEU A 408 11.99 -7.21 13.77
C LEU A 408 12.02 -8.41 14.73
N VAL A 409 10.84 -8.89 15.12
CA VAL A 409 10.66 -10.07 15.96
C VAL A 409 10.32 -11.27 15.09
N VAL A 410 10.83 -12.45 15.47
CA VAL A 410 10.56 -13.69 14.74
C VAL A 410 9.09 -14.09 14.87
N SER A 411 8.50 -14.60 13.80
CA SER A 411 7.12 -15.08 13.78
C SER A 411 6.91 -16.22 14.78
N SER A 412 5.92 -16.06 15.66
CA SER A 412 5.58 -17.05 16.70
C SER A 412 4.92 -18.33 16.15
N SER A 413 4.67 -18.43 14.85
CA SER A 413 4.13 -19.64 14.23
C SER A 413 5.12 -20.83 14.21
N ASN A 414 6.41 -20.58 14.50
CA ASN A 414 7.45 -21.61 14.63
C ASN A 414 7.84 -21.93 16.09
N SER A 415 7.16 -21.39 17.10
CA SER A 415 7.54 -21.58 18.52
C SER A 415 6.77 -22.64 19.28
N SER A 416 6.37 -23.74 18.63
CA SER A 416 5.90 -24.94 19.33
C SER A 416 6.96 -26.04 19.29
N THR A 417 8.09 -25.82 19.95
CA THR A 417 8.84 -26.86 20.71
C THR A 417 10.11 -26.23 21.32
N GLY A 418 10.19 -26.25 22.66
CA GLY A 418 11.44 -26.42 23.41
C GLY A 418 12.36 -25.22 23.57
N ARG A 419 12.36 -24.68 24.77
CA ARG A 419 13.47 -23.89 25.34
C ARG A 419 14.78 -24.66 25.26
N ASP A 420 15.84 -23.85 25.15
CA ASP A 420 17.26 -24.11 25.43
C ASP A 420 18.12 -24.49 24.24
N GLU A 421 19.20 -23.68 24.17
CA GLU A 421 20.48 -23.88 23.49
C GLU A 421 20.79 -23.03 22.26
N TRP A 422 21.41 -21.89 22.54
CA TRP A 422 22.17 -21.06 21.61
C TRP A 422 23.55 -21.70 21.29
N THR A 423 23.55 -22.94 20.84
CA THR A 423 24.76 -23.55 20.26
C THR A 423 24.35 -24.59 19.22
N ASN A 424 24.75 -24.36 17.97
CA ASN A 424 24.62 -25.20 16.79
C ASN A 424 23.48 -24.83 15.82
N ARG A 425 23.70 -23.82 14.98
CA ARG A 425 23.02 -23.71 13.69
C ARG A 425 23.96 -24.11 12.55
N VAL A 426 23.98 -25.38 12.31
CA VAL A 426 24.16 -25.98 11.00
C VAL A 426 22.78 -26.56 10.73
N ASP A 427 21.98 -25.93 9.83
CA ASP A 427 20.93 -26.60 9.03
C ASP A 427 19.96 -25.59 8.39
N GLU A 428 20.49 -24.67 7.56
CA GLU A 428 19.64 -24.01 6.54
C GLU A 428 19.37 -24.91 5.33
N SER A 429 20.13 -25.98 5.14
CA SER A 429 19.83 -27.03 4.19
C SER A 429 18.51 -27.75 4.53
N GLY A 430 18.18 -27.91 5.81
CA GLY A 430 17.02 -28.67 6.27
C GLY A 430 15.67 -28.08 5.84
N ALA A 431 15.49 -26.77 5.83
CA ALA A 431 14.21 -26.14 5.45
C ALA A 431 14.01 -26.11 3.93
N VAL A 432 15.08 -25.86 3.16
CA VAL A 432 15.08 -25.97 1.68
C VAL A 432 14.89 -27.43 1.30
N ASP A 433 15.58 -28.34 1.94
CA ASP A 433 15.47 -29.78 1.72
C ASP A 433 14.09 -30.34 2.12
N ALA A 434 13.47 -29.80 3.18
CA ALA A 434 12.09 -30.14 3.53
C ALA A 434 11.09 -29.69 2.46
N ARG A 435 11.21 -28.48 1.95
CA ARG A 435 10.36 -27.97 0.86
C ARG A 435 10.61 -28.68 -0.46
N LYS A 436 11.89 -28.96 -0.83
CA LYS A 436 12.22 -29.82 -1.98
C LYS A 436 11.61 -31.21 -1.82
N ARG A 437 11.62 -31.77 -0.62
CA ARG A 437 10.99 -33.07 -0.32
C ARG A 437 9.47 -33.01 -0.49
N SER A 438 8.80 -31.98 0.00
CA SER A 438 7.36 -31.78 -0.21
C SER A 438 7.00 -31.61 -1.69
N ILE A 439 7.86 -30.96 -2.48
CA ILE A 439 7.69 -30.88 -3.94
C ILE A 439 7.81 -32.29 -4.57
N LEU A 440 8.82 -33.09 -4.17
CA LEU A 440 9.00 -34.44 -4.68
C LEU A 440 7.81 -35.33 -4.31
N GLU A 441 7.33 -35.27 -3.05
CA GLU A 441 6.14 -35.99 -2.58
C GLU A 441 4.89 -35.64 -3.41
N TYR A 442 4.68 -34.37 -3.66
CA TYR A 442 3.58 -33.89 -4.51
C TYR A 442 3.69 -34.38 -5.96
N LEU A 443 4.88 -34.37 -6.53
CA LEU A 443 5.13 -34.87 -7.90
C LEU A 443 5.02 -36.42 -7.97
N VAL A 444 5.33 -37.14 -6.87
CA VAL A 444 5.06 -38.59 -6.76
C VAL A 444 3.58 -38.89 -6.86
N GLU A 445 2.77 -38.13 -6.11
CA GLU A 445 1.34 -38.38 -5.99
C GLU A 445 0.55 -37.93 -7.23
N HIS A 446 0.92 -36.81 -7.85
CA HIS A 446 0.15 -36.17 -8.92
C HIS A 446 0.79 -36.30 -10.31
N GLY A 447 1.99 -36.87 -10.44
CA GLY A 447 2.71 -37.02 -11.69
C GLY A 447 3.30 -35.71 -12.18
N ALA A 448 2.81 -35.17 -13.29
CA ALA A 448 3.34 -33.91 -13.87
C ALA A 448 2.54 -32.69 -13.40
N ALA A 449 3.20 -31.71 -12.80
CA ALA A 449 2.59 -30.48 -12.31
C ALA A 449 3.20 -29.21 -12.89
N SER A 450 2.40 -28.15 -13.00
CA SER A 450 2.86 -26.81 -13.34
C SER A 450 3.48 -26.12 -12.10
N ARG A 451 4.23 -25.04 -12.33
CA ARG A 451 4.79 -24.23 -11.26
C ARG A 451 3.71 -23.70 -10.27
N SER A 452 2.55 -23.32 -10.78
CA SER A 452 1.46 -22.77 -9.95
C SER A 452 0.85 -23.86 -9.07
N GLU A 453 0.65 -25.06 -9.58
CA GLU A 453 0.15 -26.23 -8.84
C GLU A 453 1.13 -26.64 -7.72
N VAL A 454 2.42 -26.63 -8.02
CA VAL A 454 3.47 -26.89 -7.01
C VAL A 454 3.51 -25.80 -5.95
N ALA A 455 3.43 -24.53 -6.35
CA ALA A 455 3.44 -23.39 -5.42
C ALA A 455 2.27 -23.46 -4.42
N GLU A 456 1.07 -23.76 -4.94
CA GLU A 456 -0.15 -23.89 -4.13
C GLU A 456 -0.08 -25.11 -3.17
N ALA A 457 0.39 -26.25 -3.67
CA ALA A 457 0.48 -27.48 -2.90
C ALA A 457 1.49 -27.41 -1.73
N VAL A 458 2.62 -26.70 -1.94
CA VAL A 458 3.68 -26.56 -0.93
C VAL A 458 3.49 -25.29 -0.08
N GLY A 459 2.48 -24.44 -0.40
CA GLY A 459 2.21 -23.21 0.33
C GLY A 459 3.28 -22.13 0.16
N ILE A 460 3.90 -22.04 -1.03
CA ILE A 460 4.98 -21.08 -1.34
C ILE A 460 4.60 -20.17 -2.51
N GLY A 461 5.19 -18.97 -2.58
CA GLY A 461 4.98 -18.08 -3.71
C GLY A 461 5.54 -18.60 -5.03
N ASN A 462 4.92 -18.23 -6.17
CA ASN A 462 5.31 -18.69 -7.51
C ASN A 462 6.79 -18.41 -7.89
N SER A 463 7.38 -17.34 -7.39
CA SER A 463 8.79 -17.01 -7.62
C SER A 463 9.72 -17.98 -6.88
N TRP A 464 9.35 -18.35 -5.66
CA TRP A 464 10.06 -19.34 -4.84
C TRP A 464 9.95 -20.75 -5.44
N ALA A 465 8.74 -21.16 -5.84
CA ALA A 465 8.52 -22.40 -6.56
C ALA A 465 9.36 -22.45 -7.84
N SER A 466 9.44 -21.34 -8.59
CA SER A 466 10.29 -21.25 -9.79
C SER A 466 11.76 -21.47 -9.48
N LYS A 467 12.25 -20.91 -8.39
CA LYS A 467 13.64 -21.04 -7.96
C LYS A 467 13.96 -22.48 -7.53
N LEU A 468 13.14 -23.07 -6.64
CA LEU A 468 13.32 -24.43 -6.17
C LEU A 468 13.25 -25.45 -7.32
N LEU A 469 12.27 -25.30 -8.23
CA LEU A 469 12.14 -26.14 -9.40
C LEU A 469 13.33 -26.00 -10.37
N SER A 470 13.94 -24.82 -10.48
CA SER A 470 15.17 -24.63 -11.29
C SER A 470 16.37 -25.32 -10.65
N GLU A 471 16.55 -25.17 -9.34
CA GLU A 471 17.61 -25.87 -8.58
C GLU A 471 17.46 -27.39 -8.70
N MET A 472 16.24 -27.92 -8.51
CA MET A 472 15.96 -29.37 -8.62
C MET A 472 16.14 -29.90 -10.03
N LEU A 473 15.97 -29.08 -11.08
CA LEU A 473 16.31 -29.41 -12.45
C LEU A 473 17.84 -29.48 -12.66
N GLU A 474 18.60 -28.54 -12.11
CA GLU A 474 20.05 -28.50 -12.16
C GLU A 474 20.64 -29.67 -11.36
N ASP A 475 20.08 -30.00 -10.20
CA ASP A 475 20.45 -31.15 -9.38
C ASP A 475 20.04 -32.50 -10.04
N GLY A 476 19.23 -32.46 -11.11
CA GLY A 476 18.77 -33.63 -11.84
C GLY A 476 17.78 -34.52 -11.12
N GLU A 477 17.06 -33.96 -10.12
CA GLU A 477 16.02 -34.65 -9.34
C GLU A 477 14.68 -34.71 -10.09
N ILE A 478 14.40 -33.70 -10.91
CA ILE A 478 13.18 -33.59 -11.72
C ILE A 478 13.50 -33.27 -13.18
N GLU A 479 12.52 -33.43 -14.04
CA GLU A 479 12.58 -33.09 -15.47
C GLU A 479 11.44 -32.11 -15.81
N ALA A 480 11.60 -31.33 -16.88
CA ALA A 480 10.57 -30.41 -17.34
C ALA A 480 10.45 -30.39 -18.86
N LYS A 481 9.21 -30.16 -19.35
CA LYS A 481 8.92 -29.98 -20.77
C LYS A 481 7.88 -28.89 -20.98
N GLY A 482 8.00 -28.13 -22.06
CA GLY A 482 7.08 -27.03 -22.41
C GLY A 482 7.76 -25.69 -22.33
N SER A 483 7.06 -24.64 -22.83
CA SER A 483 7.49 -23.25 -22.76
C SER A 483 6.89 -22.55 -21.53
N THR A 484 7.33 -21.34 -21.22
CA THR A 484 7.08 -20.57 -19.99
C THR A 484 5.67 -20.65 -19.38
N ARG A 485 4.60 -20.75 -20.17
CA ARG A 485 3.21 -20.84 -19.69
C ARG A 485 2.70 -22.26 -19.49
N ASP A 486 3.21 -23.22 -20.28
CA ASP A 486 2.75 -24.62 -20.28
C ASP A 486 3.83 -25.58 -19.77
N ARG A 487 4.84 -25.06 -19.04
CA ARG A 487 5.94 -25.86 -18.52
C ARG A 487 5.43 -26.72 -17.37
N LYS A 488 5.58 -28.07 -17.52
CA LYS A 488 5.29 -29.05 -16.49
C LYS A 488 6.55 -29.73 -16.02
N PHE A 489 6.57 -30.08 -14.73
CA PHE A 489 7.68 -30.71 -14.01
C PHE A 489 7.23 -32.08 -13.52
N TRP A 490 8.11 -33.06 -13.54
CA TRP A 490 7.88 -34.42 -13.04
C TRP A 490 9.17 -35.02 -12.53
N LEU A 491 9.05 -36.11 -11.77
CA LEU A 491 10.23 -36.84 -11.27
C LEU A 491 11.01 -37.48 -12.39
N LYS A 492 12.35 -37.42 -12.29
CA LYS A 492 13.23 -38.16 -13.18
C LYS A 492 13.18 -39.64 -12.82
N GLU A 493 12.80 -40.50 -13.77
CA GLU A 493 12.86 -41.94 -13.60
C GLU A 493 14.33 -42.35 -13.39
N ARG A 494 14.61 -42.96 -12.23
CA ARG A 494 15.91 -43.58 -12.01
C ARG A 494 15.99 -44.82 -12.91
N SER A 495 16.86 -44.77 -13.95
CA SER A 495 17.21 -45.90 -14.79
C SER A 495 18.06 -46.91 -14.01
#